data_049f1d0133afbc97139e763fec3a3b97
#
_entry.id   049f1d0133afbc97139e763fec3a3b97
#
_cell.length_a   1.000
_cell.length_b   1.000
_cell.length_c   1.000
_cell.angle_alpha   90.00
_cell.angle_beta   90.00
_cell.angle_gamma   90.00
#
_symmetry.space_group_name_H-M   'P 1'
#
loop_
_entity.id
_entity.type
_entity.pdbx_description
1 polymer ?
#
loop_
_entity_poly.entity_id
_entity_poly.type
_entity_poly.pdbx_seq_one_letter_code
_entity_poly.pdbx_strand_id
1 'polypeptide(L)'
;MNDDIEKILKRKIKEVERWVRDDLPRQAGKTAVDHFRENFVREGFMDGGVKKWKEVKRRMPSSGWYGFEYKGERRNSYTFARNRKTGKTHKAKSQKRLNFSKAATVRKILNGRTHELQDSIRYNVVPQGVEILSDKPYAEVQNNGGDIRVFGRRTAKLPARPFIGHSQELDAKIEDIIEKGMGRILKG
;
A
#
# COMPACT_ATOMS: atom_id res chain seq x y z
N MET A 1 -5.73 -26.69 -49.16
CA MET A 1 -4.92 -27.01 -47.96
C MET A 1 -4.14 -25.79 -47.44
N ASN A 2 -3.37 -25.06 -48.29
CA ASN A 2 -2.66 -23.85 -47.82
C ASN A 2 -3.62 -22.72 -47.39
N ASP A 3 -4.69 -22.49 -48.12
CA ASP A 3 -5.66 -21.42 -47.80
C ASP A 3 -6.38 -21.58 -46.44
N ASP A 4 -6.60 -22.83 -46.02
CA ASP A 4 -7.22 -23.12 -44.72
C ASP A 4 -6.27 -22.89 -43.56
N ILE A 5 -5.00 -23.27 -43.75
CA ILE A 5 -3.96 -23.01 -42.73
C ILE A 5 -3.75 -21.51 -42.56
N GLU A 6 -3.72 -20.76 -43.67
CA GLU A 6 -3.56 -19.30 -43.62
C GLU A 6 -4.75 -18.61 -42.90
N LYS A 7 -5.97 -19.07 -43.15
CA LYS A 7 -7.16 -18.56 -42.46
C LYS A 7 -7.11 -18.86 -40.95
N ILE A 8 -6.71 -20.06 -40.55
CA ILE A 8 -6.56 -20.45 -39.15
C ILE A 8 -5.49 -19.57 -38.50
N LEU A 9 -4.33 -19.39 -39.13
CA LEU A 9 -3.24 -18.58 -38.61
C LEU A 9 -3.67 -17.11 -38.41
N LYS A 10 -4.31 -16.51 -39.42
CA LYS A 10 -4.84 -15.14 -39.34
C LYS A 10 -5.86 -14.98 -38.20
N ARG A 11 -6.72 -15.98 -37.99
CA ARG A 11 -7.66 -15.98 -36.88
C ARG A 11 -6.92 -16.01 -35.54
N LYS A 12 -5.96 -16.90 -35.36
CA LYS A 12 -5.17 -17.03 -34.12
C LYS A 12 -4.36 -15.78 -33.81
N ILE A 13 -3.77 -15.15 -34.82
CA ILE A 13 -3.08 -13.86 -34.65
C ILE A 13 -4.05 -12.80 -34.11
N LYS A 14 -5.23 -12.66 -34.69
CA LYS A 14 -6.25 -11.70 -34.20
C LYS A 14 -6.73 -12.01 -32.79
N GLU A 15 -6.85 -13.27 -32.42
CA GLU A 15 -7.22 -13.70 -31.07
C GLU A 15 -6.11 -13.30 -30.06
N VAL A 16 -4.83 -13.52 -30.40
CA VAL A 16 -3.70 -13.10 -29.58
C VAL A 16 -3.64 -11.59 -29.43
N GLU A 17 -3.74 -10.83 -30.54
CA GLU A 17 -3.71 -9.38 -30.52
C GLU A 17 -4.83 -8.80 -29.63
N ARG A 18 -6.04 -9.33 -29.73
CA ARG A 18 -7.16 -8.94 -28.89
C ARG A 18 -6.90 -9.27 -27.42
N TRP A 19 -6.43 -10.45 -27.13
CA TRP A 19 -6.14 -10.88 -25.76
C TRP A 19 -5.02 -10.02 -25.13
N VAL A 20 -3.94 -9.75 -25.87
CA VAL A 20 -2.82 -8.90 -25.41
C VAL A 20 -3.30 -7.46 -25.15
N ARG A 21 -4.19 -6.94 -25.97
CA ARG A 21 -4.71 -5.57 -25.84
C ARG A 21 -5.74 -5.43 -24.71
N ASP A 22 -6.67 -6.39 -24.61
CA ASP A 22 -7.86 -6.21 -23.80
C ASP A 22 -7.83 -7.00 -22.48
N ASP A 23 -7.37 -8.26 -22.49
CA ASP A 23 -7.49 -9.16 -21.36
C ASP A 23 -6.22 -9.26 -20.51
N LEU A 24 -5.06 -9.37 -21.16
CA LEU A 24 -3.78 -9.49 -20.46
C LEU A 24 -3.50 -8.32 -19.51
N PRO A 25 -3.68 -7.04 -19.90
CA PRO A 25 -3.43 -5.93 -18.99
C PRO A 25 -4.33 -5.93 -17.76
N ARG A 26 -5.57 -6.36 -17.90
CA ARG A 26 -6.51 -6.46 -16.77
C ARG A 26 -6.11 -7.57 -15.81
N GLN A 27 -5.71 -8.74 -16.33
CA GLN A 27 -5.25 -9.85 -15.50
C GLN A 27 -3.94 -9.50 -14.79
N ALA A 28 -2.98 -8.92 -15.49
CA ALA A 28 -1.71 -8.47 -14.94
C ALA A 28 -1.92 -7.39 -13.87
N GLY A 29 -2.76 -6.39 -14.14
CA GLY A 29 -3.07 -5.31 -13.20
C GLY A 29 -3.71 -5.82 -11.92
N LYS A 30 -4.69 -6.72 -12.03
CA LYS A 30 -5.31 -7.35 -10.86
C LYS A 30 -4.29 -8.16 -10.05
N THR A 31 -3.49 -8.99 -10.73
CA THR A 31 -2.46 -9.80 -10.09
C THR A 31 -1.42 -8.94 -9.38
N ALA A 32 -1.00 -7.82 -9.97
CA ALA A 32 -0.06 -6.90 -9.36
C ALA A 32 -0.65 -6.21 -8.12
N VAL A 33 -1.90 -5.75 -8.17
CA VAL A 33 -2.58 -5.17 -7.01
C VAL A 33 -2.68 -6.17 -5.86
N ASP A 34 -3.09 -7.40 -6.14
CA ASP A 34 -3.22 -8.46 -5.12
C ASP A 34 -1.84 -8.80 -4.54
N HIS A 35 -0.79 -8.89 -5.37
CA HIS A 35 0.58 -9.12 -4.94
C HIS A 35 1.09 -8.01 -4.01
N PHE A 36 0.89 -6.75 -4.37
CA PHE A 36 1.35 -5.63 -3.54
C PHE A 36 0.53 -5.46 -2.26
N ARG A 37 -0.74 -5.80 -2.25
CA ARG A 37 -1.55 -5.86 -1.02
C ARG A 37 -1.08 -6.96 -0.07
N GLU A 38 -0.57 -8.07 -0.59
CA GLU A 38 0.00 -9.15 0.24
C GLU A 38 1.24 -8.70 1.02
N ASN A 39 2.01 -7.72 0.53
CA ASN A 39 3.12 -7.13 1.26
C ASN A 39 2.71 -6.58 2.63
N PHE A 40 1.50 -6.03 2.76
CA PHE A 40 0.95 -5.56 4.04
C PHE A 40 0.59 -6.70 4.98
N VAL A 41 0.12 -7.82 4.42
CA VAL A 41 -0.16 -9.04 5.18
C VAL A 41 1.12 -9.65 5.70
N ARG A 42 2.18 -9.69 4.88
CA ARG A 42 3.50 -10.23 5.20
C ARG A 42 4.37 -9.28 6.03
N GLU A 43 4.00 -8.00 6.16
CA GLU A 43 4.80 -6.94 6.79
C GLU A 43 6.21 -6.84 6.19
N GLY A 44 6.31 -6.91 4.86
CA GLY A 44 7.56 -6.94 4.12
C GLY A 44 7.32 -6.94 2.62
N PHE A 45 8.38 -6.73 1.86
CA PHE A 45 8.34 -6.75 0.41
C PHE A 45 8.71 -8.14 -0.12
N MET A 46 7.90 -8.68 -1.00
CA MET A 46 8.12 -9.98 -1.64
C MET A 46 8.95 -9.79 -2.91
N ASP A 47 10.20 -10.27 -2.88
CA ASP A 47 11.15 -10.22 -3.98
C ASP A 47 12.27 -11.25 -3.74
N GLY A 48 12.14 -12.45 -4.30
CA GLY A 48 13.00 -13.60 -4.00
C GLY A 48 12.89 -14.07 -2.54
N GLY A 49 11.70 -13.87 -1.94
CA GLY A 49 11.43 -14.07 -0.52
C GLY A 49 10.91 -12.80 0.16
N VAL A 50 10.58 -12.88 1.44
CA VAL A 50 10.00 -11.75 2.18
C VAL A 50 11.09 -10.91 2.85
N LYS A 51 11.37 -9.72 2.32
CA LYS A 51 12.24 -8.70 2.94
C LYS A 51 11.41 -7.92 3.96
N LYS A 52 11.50 -8.29 5.25
CA LYS A 52 10.72 -7.70 6.35
C LYS A 52 10.93 -6.20 6.47
N TRP A 53 9.85 -5.45 6.72
CA TRP A 53 9.92 -4.02 7.00
C TRP A 53 10.50 -3.75 8.40
N LYS A 54 11.18 -2.61 8.52
CA LYS A 54 11.66 -2.13 9.80
C LYS A 54 10.49 -1.93 10.78
N GLU A 55 10.65 -2.44 11.99
CA GLU A 55 9.65 -2.39 13.06
C GLU A 55 9.23 -0.94 13.39
N VAL A 56 7.99 -0.79 13.81
CA VAL A 56 7.40 0.51 14.15
C VAL A 56 7.47 0.79 15.64
N LYS A 57 7.78 2.04 16.00
CA LYS A 57 7.94 2.46 17.41
C LYS A 57 6.73 2.17 18.30
N ARG A 58 5.50 2.15 17.70
CA ARG A 58 4.28 1.85 18.46
C ARG A 58 4.18 0.40 18.95
N ARG A 59 4.96 -0.53 18.38
CA ARG A 59 5.01 -1.94 18.74
C ARG A 59 6.22 -2.28 19.62
N MET A 60 7.15 -1.36 19.79
CA MET A 60 8.37 -1.55 20.58
C MET A 60 8.14 -1.14 22.05
N PRO A 61 8.13 -2.06 23.01
CA PRO A 61 7.87 -1.74 24.43
C PRO A 61 8.83 -0.71 25.03
N SER A 62 10.10 -0.70 24.57
CA SER A 62 11.12 0.26 25.00
C SER A 62 10.95 1.67 24.42
N SER A 63 10.00 1.87 23.50
CA SER A 63 9.79 3.15 22.86
C SER A 63 8.80 4.01 23.66
N GLY A 64 9.11 5.30 23.84
CA GLY A 64 8.13 6.29 24.36
C GLY A 64 6.88 6.45 23.49
N TRP A 65 6.86 5.83 22.30
CA TRP A 65 5.72 5.78 21.37
C TRP A 65 4.97 4.45 21.39
N TYR A 66 5.26 3.58 22.35
CA TYR A 66 4.58 2.28 22.49
C TYR A 66 3.07 2.46 22.63
N GLY A 67 2.30 1.81 21.75
CA GLY A 67 0.85 1.94 21.70
C GLY A 67 0.31 3.23 21.10
N PHE A 68 1.16 4.11 20.54
CA PHE A 68 0.71 5.37 19.93
C PHE A 68 -0.26 5.12 18.78
N GLU A 69 -1.38 5.85 18.79
CA GLU A 69 -2.43 5.79 17.79
C GLU A 69 -2.82 7.20 17.34
N TYR A 70 -2.75 7.45 16.02
CA TYR A 70 -3.28 8.67 15.44
C TYR A 70 -4.80 8.54 15.25
N LYS A 71 -5.56 9.45 15.83
CA LYS A 71 -7.05 9.47 15.75
C LYS A 71 -7.62 10.62 14.91
N GLY A 72 -6.86 11.15 13.96
CA GLY A 72 -7.31 12.28 13.14
C GLY A 72 -7.14 13.65 13.81
N GLU A 73 -7.84 14.66 13.30
CA GLU A 73 -7.70 16.04 13.76
C GLU A 73 -8.00 16.21 15.26
N ARG A 74 -7.18 17.03 15.88
CA ARG A 74 -7.39 17.41 17.29
C ARG A 74 -8.64 18.29 17.39
N ARG A 75 -9.70 17.76 17.93
CA ARG A 75 -10.80 18.63 18.38
C ARG A 75 -10.29 19.45 19.55
N ASN A 76 -10.34 20.79 19.45
CA ASN A 76 -10.04 21.68 20.55
C ASN A 76 -11.05 21.42 21.67
N SER A 77 -10.63 20.73 22.73
CA SER A 77 -11.43 20.64 23.95
C SER A 77 -10.87 21.62 24.96
N TYR A 78 -11.75 22.32 25.63
CA TYR A 78 -11.40 23.22 26.72
C TYR A 78 -11.85 22.57 28.03
N THR A 79 -11.01 22.67 29.06
CA THR A 79 -11.35 22.35 30.44
C THR A 79 -11.28 23.62 31.25
N PHE A 80 -12.10 23.69 32.29
CA PHE A 80 -11.99 24.75 33.26
C PHE A 80 -10.99 24.36 34.34
N ALA A 81 -9.94 25.16 34.50
CA ALA A 81 -8.92 24.95 35.51
C ALA A 81 -9.04 26.08 36.57
N ARG A 82 -8.91 25.73 37.83
CA ARG A 82 -8.91 26.67 38.94
C ARG A 82 -7.47 27.11 39.27
N ASN A 83 -7.22 28.40 39.25
CA ASN A 83 -5.93 28.91 39.67
C ASN A 83 -5.79 28.75 41.20
N ARG A 84 -4.77 28.03 41.63
CA ARG A 84 -4.53 27.69 43.04
C ARG A 84 -4.22 28.91 43.90
N LYS A 85 -3.64 29.98 43.33
CA LYS A 85 -3.28 31.20 44.06
C LYS A 85 -4.43 32.19 44.17
N THR A 86 -5.24 32.33 43.12
CA THR A 86 -6.31 33.36 43.06
C THR A 86 -7.71 32.77 43.25
N GLY A 87 -7.85 31.46 43.26
CA GLY A 87 -9.13 30.75 43.35
C GLY A 87 -10.04 30.91 42.11
N LYS A 88 -9.65 31.72 41.14
CA LYS A 88 -10.47 32.02 39.95
C LYS A 88 -10.39 30.85 38.93
N THR A 89 -11.53 30.54 38.35
CA THR A 89 -11.63 29.55 37.27
C THR A 89 -11.33 30.23 35.93
N HIS A 90 -10.50 29.60 35.12
CA HIS A 90 -10.18 30.05 33.77
C HIS A 90 -10.32 28.92 32.76
N LYS A 91 -10.61 29.29 31.52
CA LYS A 91 -10.69 28.34 30.41
C LYS A 91 -9.27 27.94 29.99
N ALA A 92 -8.88 26.72 30.30
CA ALA A 92 -7.59 26.18 29.89
C ALA A 92 -7.74 25.30 28.66
N LYS A 93 -6.84 25.45 27.66
CA LYS A 93 -6.72 24.47 26.56
C LYS A 93 -6.35 23.13 27.17
N SER A 94 -7.25 22.16 27.10
CA SER A 94 -6.89 20.81 27.40
C SER A 94 -5.92 20.33 26.30
N GLN A 95 -4.67 20.10 26.66
CA GLN A 95 -3.79 19.32 25.80
C GLN A 95 -4.37 17.93 25.75
N LYS A 96 -4.97 17.55 24.60
CA LYS A 96 -5.35 16.16 24.41
C LYS A 96 -4.10 15.30 24.54
N ARG A 97 -4.13 14.39 25.50
CA ARG A 97 -3.11 13.34 25.61
C ARG A 97 -3.01 12.66 24.27
N LEU A 98 -1.78 12.41 23.83
CA LEU A 98 -1.52 11.52 22.70
C LEU A 98 -2.30 10.23 22.96
N ASN A 99 -3.01 9.74 21.96
CA ASN A 99 -3.79 8.53 22.13
C ASN A 99 -2.86 7.33 22.14
N PHE A 100 -2.93 6.54 23.19
CA PHE A 100 -2.23 5.28 23.29
C PHE A 100 -3.27 4.18 23.51
N SER A 101 -3.13 3.07 22.79
CA SER A 101 -4.01 1.93 22.92
C SER A 101 -3.23 0.61 22.81
N LYS A 102 -3.69 -0.43 23.54
CA LYS A 102 -3.17 -1.78 23.41
C LYS A 102 -3.39 -2.31 21.98
N ALA A 103 -4.50 -1.95 21.34
CA ALA A 103 -4.77 -2.34 19.96
C ALA A 103 -3.71 -1.83 18.96
N ALA A 104 -3.11 -0.65 19.19
CA ALA A 104 -2.06 -0.13 18.33
C ALA A 104 -0.76 -0.94 18.41
N THR A 105 -0.49 -1.65 19.52
CA THR A 105 0.72 -2.47 19.70
C THR A 105 0.71 -3.76 18.90
N VAL A 106 -0.45 -4.25 18.50
CA VAL A 106 -0.62 -5.50 17.74
C VAL A 106 -1.00 -5.27 16.27
N ARG A 107 -1.29 -4.02 15.91
CA ARG A 107 -1.70 -3.69 14.53
C ARG A 107 -0.51 -3.79 13.58
N LYS A 108 -0.72 -4.40 12.41
CA LYS A 108 0.32 -4.60 11.39
C LYS A 108 0.97 -3.29 10.94
N ILE A 109 2.23 -3.39 10.52
CA ILE A 109 3.00 -2.25 9.96
C ILE A 109 2.26 -1.70 8.74
N LEU A 110 2.29 -0.38 8.57
CA LEU A 110 1.55 0.38 7.56
C LEU A 110 0.01 0.27 7.62
N ASN A 111 -0.53 -0.61 8.46
CA ASN A 111 -1.98 -0.67 8.66
C ASN A 111 -2.40 0.33 9.75
N GLY A 112 -3.24 1.27 9.34
CA GLY A 112 -3.98 2.12 10.22
C GLY A 112 -5.19 1.40 10.83
N ARG A 113 -6.20 2.16 11.27
CA ARG A 113 -7.48 1.60 11.72
C ARG A 113 -8.34 1.11 10.55
N THR A 114 -8.13 1.67 9.36
CA THR A 114 -9.00 1.60 8.19
C THR A 114 -8.34 0.94 6.98
N HIS A 115 -7.11 0.46 7.09
CA HIS A 115 -6.34 -0.14 5.99
C HIS A 115 -6.20 0.75 4.72
N GLU A 116 -6.43 2.05 4.85
CA GLU A 116 -6.54 3.00 3.73
C GLU A 116 -5.39 2.94 2.72
N LEU A 117 -4.15 2.74 3.17
CA LEU A 117 -3.00 2.66 2.26
C LEU A 117 -3.03 1.39 1.42
N GLN A 118 -3.30 0.24 2.05
CA GLN A 118 -3.42 -1.04 1.38
C GLN A 118 -4.56 -1.02 0.36
N ASP A 119 -5.72 -0.49 0.75
CA ASP A 119 -6.93 -0.45 -0.07
C ASP A 119 -6.83 0.56 -1.21
N SER A 120 -5.95 1.58 -1.09
CA SER A 120 -5.73 2.59 -2.12
C SER A 120 -4.92 2.09 -3.32
N ILE A 121 -4.28 0.92 -3.22
CA ILE A 121 -3.51 0.36 -4.33
C ILE A 121 -4.48 -0.06 -5.43
N ARG A 122 -4.28 0.50 -6.62
CA ARG A 122 -5.10 0.24 -7.81
C ARG A 122 -4.22 0.20 -9.05
N TYR A 123 -4.79 -0.23 -10.16
CA TYR A 123 -4.11 -0.21 -11.44
C TYR A 123 -4.90 0.58 -12.49
N ASN A 124 -4.17 1.16 -13.43
CA ASN A 124 -4.71 1.71 -14.67
C ASN A 124 -4.12 0.95 -15.85
N VAL A 125 -4.94 0.66 -16.85
CA VAL A 125 -4.45 0.15 -18.13
C VAL A 125 -4.03 1.35 -18.96
N VAL A 126 -2.79 1.32 -19.45
CA VAL A 126 -2.20 2.36 -20.30
C VAL A 126 -1.78 1.73 -21.64
N PRO A 127 -1.57 2.51 -22.70
CA PRO A 127 -1.27 1.94 -24.03
C PRO A 127 -0.07 0.98 -24.08
N GLN A 128 0.88 1.13 -23.15
CA GLN A 128 2.12 0.35 -23.10
C GLN A 128 2.14 -0.70 -21.97
N GLY A 129 0.99 -0.94 -21.31
CA GLY A 129 0.93 -1.93 -20.23
C GLY A 129 -0.01 -1.56 -19.08
N VAL A 130 0.49 -1.70 -17.85
CA VAL A 130 -0.28 -1.46 -16.62
C VAL A 130 0.54 -0.59 -15.67
N GLU A 131 -0.08 0.46 -15.18
CA GLU A 131 0.47 1.32 -14.15
C GLU A 131 -0.18 0.99 -12.80
N ILE A 132 0.65 0.75 -11.76
CA ILE A 132 0.18 0.53 -10.39
C ILE A 132 0.42 1.81 -9.59
N LEU A 133 -0.61 2.25 -8.89
CA LEU A 133 -0.59 3.53 -8.17
C LEU A 133 -1.38 3.49 -6.86
N SER A 134 -1.11 4.48 -6.02
CA SER A 134 -1.88 4.80 -4.82
C SER A 134 -2.20 6.29 -4.82
N ASP A 135 -3.41 6.67 -4.45
CA ASP A 135 -3.85 8.07 -4.34
C ASP A 135 -3.53 8.71 -2.98
N LYS A 136 -2.88 7.99 -2.08
CA LYS A 136 -2.56 8.54 -0.76
C LYS A 136 -1.31 9.43 -0.83
N PRO A 137 -1.39 10.70 -0.37
CA PRO A 137 -0.28 11.65 -0.46
C PRO A 137 0.96 11.23 0.32
N TYR A 138 0.81 10.30 1.26
CA TYR A 138 1.91 9.75 2.06
C TYR A 138 2.42 8.40 1.52
N ALA A 139 1.86 7.88 0.42
CA ALA A 139 2.25 6.58 -0.14
C ALA A 139 3.72 6.57 -0.54
N GLU A 140 4.17 7.59 -1.27
CA GLU A 140 5.55 7.70 -1.75
C GLU A 140 6.56 7.70 -0.60
N VAL A 141 6.36 8.53 0.43
CA VAL A 141 7.29 8.59 1.56
C VAL A 141 7.26 7.33 2.42
N GLN A 142 6.14 6.60 2.46
CA GLN A 142 6.10 5.29 3.12
C GLN A 142 6.85 4.23 2.31
N ASN A 143 6.70 4.25 0.99
CA ASN A 143 7.36 3.31 0.08
C ASN A 143 8.88 3.52 0.07
N ASN A 144 9.32 4.74 -0.15
CA ASN A 144 10.72 5.08 -0.45
C ASN A 144 11.49 5.57 0.79
N GLY A 145 10.79 5.85 1.89
CA GLY A 145 11.37 6.55 3.04
C GLY A 145 11.56 8.04 2.77
N GLY A 146 12.13 8.74 3.72
CA GLY A 146 12.42 10.16 3.56
C GLY A 146 12.12 10.99 4.79
N ASP A 147 12.17 12.29 4.64
CA ASP A 147 11.94 13.23 5.71
C ASP A 147 10.46 13.57 5.84
N ILE A 148 9.94 13.51 7.05
CA ILE A 148 8.57 13.88 7.38
C ILE A 148 8.53 14.99 8.43
N ARG A 149 7.55 15.86 8.34
CA ARG A 149 7.26 16.85 9.40
C ARG A 149 6.35 16.24 10.46
N VAL A 150 6.88 16.07 11.65
CA VAL A 150 6.13 15.56 12.81
C VAL A 150 5.52 16.73 13.57
N PHE A 151 4.18 16.77 13.64
CA PHE A 151 3.41 17.83 14.28
C PHE A 151 3.72 19.26 13.78
N GLY A 152 4.19 19.38 12.53
CA GLY A 152 4.52 20.67 11.92
C GLY A 152 5.78 21.38 12.45
N ARG A 153 6.50 20.79 13.42
CA ARG A 153 7.60 21.44 14.14
C ARG A 153 8.94 20.75 14.04
N ARG A 154 8.96 19.45 13.83
CA ARG A 154 10.19 18.66 13.81
C ARG A 154 10.27 17.82 12.54
N THR A 155 11.46 17.78 11.94
CA THR A 155 11.76 16.83 10.87
C THR A 155 12.16 15.49 11.50
N ALA A 156 11.64 14.40 10.97
CA ALA A 156 12.04 13.05 11.36
C ALA A 156 12.22 12.19 10.11
N LYS A 157 13.22 11.33 10.12
CA LYS A 157 13.49 10.40 9.04
C LYS A 157 12.60 9.18 9.14
N LEU A 158 11.80 8.93 8.10
CA LEU A 158 10.98 7.74 7.97
C LEU A 158 11.77 6.66 7.23
N PRO A 159 11.90 5.44 7.76
CA PRO A 159 12.53 4.36 7.02
C PRO A 159 11.65 3.94 5.83
N ALA A 160 12.28 3.57 4.72
CA ALA A 160 11.59 2.96 3.60
C ALA A 160 10.89 1.67 4.01
N ARG A 161 9.67 1.49 3.52
CA ARG A 161 8.89 0.25 3.62
C ARG A 161 8.26 0.00 2.28
N PRO A 162 9.04 -0.51 1.31
CA PRO A 162 8.54 -0.76 -0.04
C PRO A 162 7.32 -1.67 0.00
N PHE A 163 6.26 -1.26 -0.67
CA PHE A 163 5.05 -2.05 -0.86
C PHE A 163 4.62 -2.10 -2.33
N ILE A 164 5.16 -1.21 -3.19
CA ILE A 164 5.09 -1.23 -4.64
C ILE A 164 6.51 -1.13 -5.17
N GLY A 165 6.88 -1.97 -6.12
CA GLY A 165 8.21 -1.98 -6.74
C GLY A 165 8.41 -3.20 -7.63
N HIS A 166 9.60 -3.35 -8.19
CA HIS A 166 9.97 -4.53 -8.96
C HIS A 166 10.02 -5.77 -8.05
N SER A 167 9.46 -6.89 -8.50
CA SER A 167 9.37 -8.15 -7.74
C SER A 167 9.45 -9.36 -8.66
N GLN A 168 10.44 -10.21 -8.42
CA GLN A 168 10.63 -11.46 -9.16
C GLN A 168 9.42 -12.40 -9.07
N GLU A 169 8.75 -12.45 -7.90
CA GLU A 169 7.52 -13.25 -7.75
C GLU A 169 6.35 -12.69 -8.55
N LEU A 170 6.28 -11.37 -8.72
CA LEU A 170 5.27 -10.77 -9.58
C LEU A 170 5.57 -11.09 -11.05
N ASP A 171 6.82 -10.94 -11.46
CA ASP A 171 7.25 -11.25 -12.83
C ASP A 171 6.89 -12.70 -13.18
N ALA A 172 7.24 -13.66 -12.34
CA ALA A 172 6.89 -15.08 -12.54
C ALA A 172 5.36 -15.29 -12.64
N LYS A 173 4.54 -14.57 -11.85
CA LYS A 173 3.07 -14.64 -11.96
C LYS A 173 2.56 -14.08 -13.28
N ILE A 174 3.17 -13.01 -13.78
CA ILE A 174 2.80 -12.42 -15.07
C ILE A 174 3.20 -13.36 -16.22
N GLU A 175 4.38 -13.95 -16.16
CA GLU A 175 4.82 -14.96 -17.12
C GLU A 175 3.87 -16.16 -17.18
N ASP A 176 3.44 -16.68 -16.04
CA ASP A 176 2.44 -17.77 -15.97
C ASP A 176 1.09 -17.38 -16.60
N ILE A 177 0.65 -16.14 -16.42
CA ILE A 177 -0.56 -15.62 -17.08
C ILE A 177 -0.38 -15.61 -18.61
N ILE A 178 0.81 -15.17 -19.08
CA ILE A 178 1.12 -15.11 -20.51
C ILE A 178 1.16 -16.53 -21.10
N GLU A 179 1.88 -17.43 -20.47
CA GLU A 179 1.98 -18.83 -20.94
C GLU A 179 0.61 -19.51 -21.01
N LYS A 180 -0.19 -19.38 -19.97
CA LYS A 180 -1.55 -19.96 -19.92
C LYS A 180 -2.49 -19.34 -20.95
N GLY A 181 -2.41 -18.03 -21.11
CA GLY A 181 -3.22 -17.31 -22.10
C GLY A 181 -2.90 -17.72 -23.53
N MET A 182 -1.62 -17.69 -23.88
CA MET A 182 -1.13 -18.12 -25.18
C MET A 182 -1.44 -19.59 -25.44
N GLY A 183 -1.19 -20.46 -24.46
CA GLY A 183 -1.47 -21.89 -24.57
C GLY A 183 -2.94 -22.20 -24.85
N ARG A 184 -3.87 -21.43 -24.23
CA ARG A 184 -5.31 -21.55 -24.49
C ARG A 184 -5.68 -21.15 -25.91
N ILE A 185 -5.15 -20.03 -26.39
CA ILE A 185 -5.44 -19.51 -27.72
C ILE A 185 -4.88 -20.45 -28.80
N LEU A 186 -3.67 -20.95 -28.61
CA LEU A 186 -3.01 -21.79 -29.63
C LEU A 186 -3.58 -23.20 -29.72
N LYS A 187 -4.01 -23.79 -28.60
CA LYS A 187 -4.57 -25.17 -28.54
C LYS A 187 -6.07 -25.25 -28.91
N GLY A 188 -6.86 -24.21 -28.69
CA GLY A 188 -8.26 -24.09 -29.12
C GLY A 188 -8.40 -23.66 -30.56
#